data_2b33dbbbcac362503c6942750aa22e76
#
_entry.id   2b33dbbbcac362503c6942750aa22e76
#
_cell.length_a   1.000
_cell.length_b   1.000
_cell.length_c   1.000
_cell.angle_alpha   90.00
_cell.angle_beta   90.00
_cell.angle_gamma   90.00
#
_symmetry.space_group_name_H-M   'P 1'
#
loop_
_entity.id
_entity.type
_entity.pdbx_description
1 polymer ?
#
loop_
_entity_poly.entity_id
_entity_poly.type
_entity_poly.pdbx_seq_one_letter_code
_entity_poly.pdbx_strand_id
1 'polypeptide(L)'
;MTTTKQEPGVLGEAAAPLGVTRWVDASGQALEHFDLDRMPGRFKLIFCFQDACPGCHATGFPALARVVDAFRGSDFVGFAAVQTVFEDFGSNTWERMLANHSRYALGIPFGHDAGDEQDGAGSELMRRYRNGGTPWFILIDPDGRVVYNHFRIDADKLVTFLKRLENEPAAPEPGPDMLTWKGVIQLVETGNPTPPRRVERSEAEWAQQLTPEQFRITRLKGTERAHSSSMCTLFSPGIYRCVCCGAPLFRSEHKFDAGCGWPSFWTAAEPDNVETAEDRSHFMLRTEVLCQQCGAHLGHVFEDGPQPTGLRYCINSASIKLEKDAE
;
A
#
# COMPACT_ATOMS: atom_id res chain seq x y z
N MET A 1 -23.93 -16.62 -19.50
CA MET A 1 -23.21 -16.12 -18.32
C MET A 1 -21.73 -16.28 -18.62
N THR A 2 -21.07 -15.19 -19.04
CA THR A 2 -19.63 -15.17 -19.31
C THR A 2 -18.92 -15.13 -17.96
N THR A 3 -18.41 -16.26 -17.50
CA THR A 3 -17.44 -16.32 -16.40
C THR A 3 -16.17 -15.61 -16.86
N THR A 4 -15.99 -14.38 -16.43
CA THR A 4 -14.69 -13.71 -16.51
C THR A 4 -13.70 -14.58 -15.73
N LYS A 5 -12.76 -15.20 -16.44
CA LYS A 5 -11.62 -15.89 -15.81
C LYS A 5 -10.85 -14.84 -15.01
N GLN A 6 -10.96 -14.93 -13.70
CA GLN A 6 -10.20 -14.07 -12.79
C GLN A 6 -8.71 -14.36 -13.00
N GLU A 7 -7.91 -13.33 -13.23
CA GLU A 7 -6.47 -13.52 -13.42
C GLU A 7 -5.82 -14.10 -12.15
N PRO A 8 -4.81 -14.98 -12.29
CA PRO A 8 -4.07 -15.49 -11.15
C PRO A 8 -3.39 -14.38 -10.35
N GLY A 9 -3.26 -14.58 -9.04
CA GLY A 9 -2.62 -13.66 -8.12
C GLY A 9 -3.56 -12.62 -7.53
N VAL A 10 -3.25 -12.17 -6.33
CA VAL A 10 -3.84 -10.99 -5.66
C VAL A 10 -2.75 -9.94 -5.54
N LEU A 11 -3.03 -8.68 -5.88
CA LEU A 11 -2.08 -7.57 -5.76
C LEU A 11 -2.79 -6.36 -5.14
N GLY A 12 -2.09 -5.66 -4.22
CA GLY A 12 -2.61 -4.49 -3.53
C GLY A 12 -3.62 -4.82 -2.41
N GLU A 13 -4.05 -6.08 -2.29
CA GLU A 13 -4.98 -6.53 -1.25
C GLU A 13 -4.23 -6.82 0.05
N ALA A 14 -4.90 -6.72 1.19
CA ALA A 14 -4.36 -7.19 2.46
C ALA A 14 -4.04 -8.68 2.40
N ALA A 15 -2.86 -9.06 2.90
CA ALA A 15 -2.44 -10.45 2.89
C ALA A 15 -3.37 -11.30 3.79
N ALA A 16 -3.93 -12.36 3.22
CA ALA A 16 -4.72 -13.34 3.96
C ALA A 16 -3.78 -14.21 4.82
N PRO A 17 -4.25 -14.79 5.95
CA PRO A 17 -3.51 -15.81 6.67
C PRO A 17 -3.10 -16.95 5.74
N LEU A 18 -1.92 -17.54 5.95
CA LEU A 18 -1.42 -18.63 5.09
C LEU A 18 -2.31 -19.85 5.14
N GLY A 19 -2.92 -20.11 6.30
CA GLY A 19 -3.84 -21.24 6.50
C GLY A 19 -3.19 -22.60 6.47
N VAL A 20 -1.88 -22.67 6.56
CA VAL A 20 -1.09 -23.91 6.56
C VAL A 20 -1.00 -24.45 7.98
N THR A 21 -1.34 -25.72 8.17
CA THR A 21 -1.50 -26.31 9.50
C THR A 21 -0.29 -27.09 9.99
N ARG A 22 0.63 -27.50 9.11
CA ARG A 22 1.81 -28.30 9.46
C ARG A 22 3.07 -27.58 9.05
N TRP A 23 3.94 -27.30 10.03
CA TRP A 23 5.17 -26.55 9.84
C TRP A 23 6.36 -27.18 10.56
N VAL A 24 7.55 -26.95 10.03
CA VAL A 24 8.81 -27.09 10.74
C VAL A 24 9.55 -25.75 10.74
N ASP A 25 10.33 -25.50 11.78
CA ASP A 25 11.22 -24.35 11.86
C ASP A 25 12.48 -24.53 10.99
N ALA A 26 13.37 -23.55 11.04
CA ALA A 26 14.65 -23.56 10.33
C ALA A 26 15.55 -24.77 10.67
N SER A 27 15.37 -25.39 11.83
CA SER A 27 16.11 -26.59 12.27
C SER A 27 15.41 -27.91 11.94
N GLY A 28 14.19 -27.87 11.43
CA GLY A 28 13.35 -29.02 11.13
C GLY A 28 12.49 -29.50 12.31
N GLN A 29 12.42 -28.75 13.41
CA GLN A 29 11.54 -29.05 14.53
C GLN A 29 10.10 -28.62 14.23
N ALA A 30 9.13 -29.41 14.62
CA ALA A 30 7.71 -29.11 14.40
C ALA A 30 7.30 -27.85 15.16
N LEU A 31 6.53 -26.99 14.46
CA LEU A 31 5.91 -25.79 15.03
C LEU A 31 4.41 -26.06 15.23
N GLU A 32 3.90 -25.75 16.43
CA GLU A 32 2.46 -25.88 16.71
C GLU A 32 1.62 -24.87 15.94
N HIS A 33 2.14 -23.67 15.75
CA HIS A 33 1.50 -22.61 15.00
C HIS A 33 2.56 -21.73 14.32
N PHE A 34 2.36 -21.47 13.02
CA PHE A 34 3.15 -20.51 12.26
C PHE A 34 2.28 -19.90 11.16
N ASP A 35 2.22 -18.58 11.12
CA ASP A 35 1.54 -17.79 10.09
C ASP A 35 2.25 -16.42 9.95
N LEU A 36 1.69 -15.51 9.20
CA LEU A 36 2.28 -14.18 8.92
C LEU A 36 2.60 -13.37 10.18
N ASP A 37 1.82 -13.53 11.24
CA ASP A 37 2.02 -12.86 12.54
C ASP A 37 3.27 -13.36 13.29
N ARG A 38 3.68 -14.61 13.03
CA ARG A 38 4.88 -15.25 13.59
C ARG A 38 6.10 -15.15 12.67
N MET A 39 5.90 -14.71 11.45
CA MET A 39 6.96 -14.58 10.46
C MET A 39 7.75 -13.30 10.70
N PRO A 40 9.06 -13.38 11.06
CA PRO A 40 9.87 -12.20 11.28
C PRO A 40 10.04 -11.40 9.99
N GLY A 41 10.51 -10.17 10.13
CA GLY A 41 10.89 -9.31 9.00
C GLY A 41 9.80 -8.32 8.59
N ARG A 42 10.26 -7.18 8.07
CA ARG A 42 9.41 -6.12 7.55
C ARG A 42 8.70 -6.58 6.28
N PHE A 43 9.44 -7.13 5.32
CA PHE A 43 8.88 -7.81 4.15
C PHE A 43 8.76 -9.32 4.42
N LYS A 44 7.80 -9.99 3.77
CA LYS A 44 7.64 -11.45 3.88
C LYS A 44 7.63 -12.05 2.49
N LEU A 45 8.56 -12.97 2.22
CA LEU A 45 8.63 -13.71 0.97
C LEU A 45 8.23 -15.17 1.22
N ILE A 46 7.11 -15.57 0.62
CA ILE A 46 6.59 -16.94 0.66
C ILE A 46 6.84 -17.60 -0.69
N PHE A 47 7.41 -18.79 -0.67
CA PHE A 47 7.64 -19.63 -1.84
C PHE A 47 6.77 -20.87 -1.81
N CYS A 48 5.91 -21.04 -2.82
CA CYS A 48 5.05 -22.21 -2.97
C CYS A 48 5.67 -23.18 -3.98
N PHE A 49 5.75 -24.46 -3.62
CA PHE A 49 6.37 -25.48 -4.44
C PHE A 49 5.64 -26.83 -4.34
N GLN A 50 5.96 -27.76 -5.24
CA GLN A 50 5.64 -29.17 -5.14
C GLN A 50 6.92 -30.00 -5.32
N ASP A 51 7.01 -31.16 -4.65
CA ASP A 51 8.16 -32.07 -4.76
C ASP A 51 8.33 -32.60 -6.19
N ALA A 52 7.25 -32.92 -6.87
CA ALA A 52 7.26 -33.43 -8.24
C ALA A 52 7.46 -32.34 -9.31
N CYS A 53 7.53 -31.06 -8.93
CA CYS A 53 7.61 -29.94 -9.87
C CYS A 53 9.04 -29.67 -10.35
N PRO A 54 9.40 -29.98 -11.62
CA PRO A 54 10.76 -29.74 -12.11
C PRO A 54 11.18 -28.27 -12.08
N GLY A 55 10.24 -27.36 -12.37
CA GLY A 55 10.49 -25.90 -12.33
C GLY A 55 10.82 -25.38 -10.94
N CYS A 56 10.22 -25.98 -9.89
CA CYS A 56 10.49 -25.64 -8.51
C CYS A 56 11.95 -25.95 -8.14
N HIS A 57 12.45 -27.08 -8.59
CA HIS A 57 13.83 -27.51 -8.33
C HIS A 57 14.87 -26.80 -9.23
N ALA A 58 14.54 -26.61 -10.52
CA ALA A 58 15.46 -26.06 -11.49
C ALA A 58 15.63 -24.53 -11.35
N THR A 59 14.58 -23.81 -10.97
CA THR A 59 14.59 -22.34 -10.93
C THR A 59 14.07 -21.75 -9.63
N GLY A 60 13.02 -22.34 -9.03
CA GLY A 60 12.34 -21.79 -7.85
C GLY A 60 13.24 -21.80 -6.61
N PHE A 61 13.71 -22.94 -6.17
CA PHE A 61 14.64 -23.03 -5.02
C PHE A 61 15.94 -22.29 -5.22
N PRO A 62 16.63 -22.33 -6.38
CA PRO A 62 17.79 -21.48 -6.62
C PRO A 62 17.51 -19.98 -6.48
N ALA A 63 16.38 -19.50 -6.99
CA ALA A 63 16.00 -18.11 -6.84
C ALA A 63 15.71 -17.75 -5.38
N LEU A 64 14.98 -18.59 -4.66
CA LEU A 64 14.71 -18.41 -3.22
C LEU A 64 16.02 -18.38 -2.43
N ALA A 65 16.91 -19.37 -2.64
CA ALA A 65 18.20 -19.48 -1.97
C ALA A 65 19.02 -18.20 -2.11
N ARG A 66 19.08 -17.64 -3.32
CA ARG A 66 19.79 -16.38 -3.61
C ARG A 66 19.26 -15.19 -2.80
N VAL A 67 17.93 -15.09 -2.66
CA VAL A 67 17.31 -14.00 -1.85
C VAL A 67 17.55 -14.27 -0.36
N VAL A 68 17.37 -15.49 0.12
CA VAL A 68 17.63 -15.88 1.52
C VAL A 68 19.08 -15.59 1.89
N ASP A 69 20.04 -15.95 1.05
CA ASP A 69 21.46 -15.70 1.32
C ASP A 69 21.82 -14.21 1.37
N ALA A 70 21.18 -13.39 0.52
CA ALA A 70 21.40 -11.94 0.50
C ALA A 70 20.91 -11.24 1.78
N PHE A 71 19.93 -11.83 2.49
CA PHE A 71 19.36 -11.29 3.74
C PHE A 71 19.67 -12.17 4.96
N ARG A 72 20.65 -13.07 4.85
CA ARG A 72 21.06 -13.91 5.98
C ARG A 72 21.57 -13.06 7.14
N GLY A 73 20.99 -13.25 8.31
CA GLY A 73 21.32 -12.46 9.50
C GLY A 73 20.69 -11.06 9.56
N SER A 74 19.83 -10.71 8.60
CA SER A 74 19.00 -9.51 8.60
C SER A 74 17.56 -9.88 8.96
N ASP A 75 16.90 -9.03 9.71
CA ASP A 75 15.46 -9.10 10.02
C ASP A 75 14.59 -8.26 9.04
N PHE A 76 15.18 -7.82 7.93
CA PHE A 76 14.47 -7.01 6.95
C PHE A 76 13.46 -7.83 6.14
N VAL A 77 13.80 -9.08 5.79
CA VAL A 77 12.94 -9.99 5.04
C VAL A 77 12.75 -11.29 5.81
N GLY A 78 11.50 -11.62 6.10
CA GLY A 78 11.13 -12.93 6.61
C GLY A 78 10.84 -13.90 5.46
N PHE A 79 11.11 -15.19 5.64
CA PHE A 79 10.99 -16.20 4.61
C PHE A 79 10.17 -17.40 5.07
N ALA A 80 9.42 -18.00 4.17
CA ALA A 80 8.82 -19.31 4.34
C ALA A 80 8.75 -20.04 3.00
N ALA A 81 8.89 -21.37 3.02
CA ALA A 81 8.61 -22.23 1.88
C ALA A 81 7.42 -23.14 2.20
N VAL A 82 6.47 -23.26 1.29
CA VAL A 82 5.28 -24.08 1.49
C VAL A 82 5.12 -25.08 0.35
N GLN A 83 5.10 -26.38 0.69
CA GLN A 83 4.67 -27.39 -0.26
C GLN A 83 3.14 -27.32 -0.38
N THR A 84 2.68 -26.79 -1.51
CA THR A 84 1.25 -26.58 -1.80
C THR A 84 0.76 -27.72 -2.69
N VAL A 85 -0.11 -28.58 -2.15
CA VAL A 85 -0.57 -29.77 -2.87
C VAL A 85 -1.88 -29.49 -3.58
N PHE A 86 -1.91 -29.65 -4.90
CA PHE A 86 -3.11 -29.51 -5.74
C PHE A 86 -3.19 -30.59 -6.83
N GLU A 87 -2.11 -31.36 -6.99
CA GLU A 87 -2.00 -32.50 -7.89
C GLU A 87 -0.93 -33.47 -7.33
N ASP A 88 -0.86 -34.69 -7.83
CA ASP A 88 0.11 -35.72 -7.42
C ASP A 88 0.22 -35.88 -5.88
N PHE A 89 -0.93 -36.00 -5.21
CA PHE A 89 -1.02 -36.04 -3.75
C PHE A 89 -0.10 -37.15 -3.15
N GLY A 90 0.01 -38.30 -3.83
CA GLY A 90 0.90 -39.39 -3.40
C GLY A 90 2.40 -39.04 -3.45
N SER A 91 2.80 -38.10 -4.27
CA SER A 91 4.20 -37.64 -4.40
C SER A 91 4.50 -36.43 -3.56
N ASN A 92 3.50 -35.62 -3.19
CA ASN A 92 3.65 -34.38 -2.44
C ASN A 92 3.30 -34.56 -0.96
N THR A 93 3.95 -35.54 -0.30
CA THR A 93 3.68 -35.89 1.10
C THR A 93 4.46 -35.00 2.08
N TRP A 94 4.09 -35.11 3.36
CA TRP A 94 4.82 -34.46 4.45
C TRP A 94 6.30 -34.89 4.50
N GLU A 95 6.58 -36.19 4.34
CA GLU A 95 7.94 -36.75 4.34
C GLU A 95 8.78 -36.17 3.19
N ARG A 96 8.15 -35.95 2.03
CA ARG A 96 8.81 -35.34 0.88
C ARG A 96 9.10 -33.86 1.12
N MET A 97 8.21 -33.14 1.80
CA MET A 97 8.45 -31.77 2.23
C MET A 97 9.65 -31.70 3.18
N LEU A 98 9.74 -32.60 4.18
CA LEU A 98 10.89 -32.69 5.09
C LEU A 98 12.19 -33.03 4.35
N ALA A 99 12.12 -33.93 3.34
CA ALA A 99 13.27 -34.21 2.49
C ALA A 99 13.76 -32.97 1.73
N ASN A 100 12.86 -32.17 1.22
CA ASN A 100 13.20 -30.89 0.57
C ASN A 100 13.76 -29.84 1.54
N HIS A 101 13.17 -29.73 2.75
CA HIS A 101 13.73 -28.88 3.82
C HIS A 101 15.20 -29.25 4.08
N SER A 102 15.50 -30.51 4.26
CA SER A 102 16.87 -31.03 4.50
C SER A 102 17.77 -30.85 3.28
N ARG A 103 17.26 -31.12 2.07
CA ARG A 103 18.01 -31.03 0.81
C ARG A 103 18.51 -29.62 0.52
N TYR A 104 17.63 -28.62 0.69
CA TYR A 104 17.98 -27.23 0.37
C TYR A 104 18.62 -26.49 1.52
N ALA A 105 18.38 -26.90 2.76
CA ALA A 105 19.00 -26.39 3.99
C ALA A 105 19.04 -24.84 4.06
N LEU A 106 17.95 -24.19 3.69
CA LEU A 106 17.89 -22.72 3.55
C LEU A 106 17.92 -21.99 4.89
N GLY A 107 17.66 -22.71 6.01
CA GLY A 107 17.57 -22.11 7.33
C GLY A 107 16.31 -21.25 7.54
N ILE A 108 15.21 -21.61 6.89
CA ILE A 108 13.91 -20.94 6.96
C ILE A 108 12.82 -21.98 7.31
N PRO A 109 11.66 -21.56 7.83
CA PRO A 109 10.51 -22.44 8.05
C PRO A 109 9.96 -23.03 6.75
N PHE A 110 9.54 -24.31 6.84
CA PHE A 110 8.84 -25.02 5.76
C PHE A 110 7.48 -25.50 6.23
N GLY A 111 6.46 -25.28 5.40
CA GLY A 111 5.09 -25.70 5.61
C GLY A 111 4.63 -26.76 4.62
N HIS A 112 3.61 -27.52 5.01
CA HIS A 112 2.92 -28.46 4.16
C HIS A 112 1.43 -28.19 4.17
N ASP A 113 0.92 -27.71 3.04
CA ASP A 113 -0.50 -27.49 2.77
C ASP A 113 -1.00 -28.63 1.90
N ALA A 114 -1.51 -29.66 2.57
CA ALA A 114 -1.82 -30.97 1.94
C ALA A 114 -2.96 -30.89 0.94
N GLY A 115 -3.80 -29.86 0.96
CA GLY A 115 -5.06 -29.84 0.21
C GLY A 115 -6.01 -30.94 0.68
N ASP A 116 -7.08 -31.18 -0.06
CA ASP A 116 -8.02 -32.26 0.15
C ASP A 116 -8.23 -33.03 -1.15
N GLU A 117 -7.66 -34.27 -1.18
CA GLU A 117 -7.76 -35.14 -2.35
C GLU A 117 -9.21 -35.62 -2.58
N GLN A 118 -9.98 -35.87 -1.49
CA GLN A 118 -11.32 -36.43 -1.57
C GLN A 118 -12.34 -35.44 -2.13
N ASP A 119 -12.22 -34.20 -1.74
CA ASP A 119 -13.07 -33.10 -2.22
C ASP A 119 -12.53 -32.44 -3.50
N GLY A 120 -11.36 -32.86 -4.00
CA GLY A 120 -10.66 -32.21 -5.11
C GLY A 120 -10.23 -30.80 -4.80
N ALA A 121 -10.22 -30.42 -3.52
CA ALA A 121 -9.80 -29.11 -3.05
C ALA A 121 -8.29 -29.09 -2.88
N GLY A 122 -7.59 -28.39 -3.78
CA GLY A 122 -6.16 -28.14 -3.65
C GLY A 122 -5.81 -27.28 -2.44
N SER A 123 -4.54 -26.94 -2.34
CA SER A 123 -3.95 -26.11 -1.29
C SER A 123 -4.80 -24.89 -0.94
N GLU A 124 -5.06 -24.70 0.36
CA GLU A 124 -5.79 -23.56 0.89
C GLU A 124 -5.05 -22.24 0.61
N LEU A 125 -3.73 -22.21 0.78
CA LEU A 125 -2.90 -21.07 0.47
C LEU A 125 -3.04 -20.66 -1.00
N MET A 126 -3.00 -21.62 -1.92
CA MET A 126 -3.15 -21.35 -3.35
C MET A 126 -4.51 -20.72 -3.68
N ARG A 127 -5.57 -21.16 -3.03
CA ARG A 127 -6.91 -20.59 -3.22
C ARG A 127 -6.99 -19.13 -2.72
N ARG A 128 -6.47 -18.88 -1.51
CA ARG A 128 -6.47 -17.54 -0.88
C ARG A 128 -5.70 -16.52 -1.70
N TYR A 129 -4.54 -16.91 -2.21
CA TYR A 129 -3.68 -16.04 -2.99
C TYR A 129 -3.89 -16.16 -4.50
N ARG A 130 -4.85 -16.98 -4.94
CA ARG A 130 -5.17 -17.23 -6.37
C ARG A 130 -3.94 -17.64 -7.17
N ASN A 131 -3.09 -18.50 -6.61
CA ASN A 131 -1.88 -18.98 -7.28
C ASN A 131 -2.24 -19.82 -8.50
N GLY A 132 -1.56 -19.57 -9.64
CA GLY A 132 -1.80 -20.27 -10.90
C GLY A 132 -1.03 -21.58 -11.07
N GLY A 133 -0.29 -22.03 -10.05
CA GLY A 133 0.55 -23.24 -10.07
C GLY A 133 1.83 -23.08 -9.25
N THR A 134 2.85 -23.90 -9.55
CA THR A 134 4.17 -23.83 -8.90
C THR A 134 5.30 -23.89 -9.95
N PRO A 135 6.49 -23.30 -9.68
CA PRO A 135 6.88 -22.51 -8.51
C PRO A 135 6.09 -21.20 -8.43
N TRP A 136 5.77 -20.71 -7.23
CA TRP A 136 5.06 -19.46 -7.06
C TRP A 136 5.65 -18.65 -5.91
N PHE A 137 5.70 -17.31 -6.09
CA PHE A 137 6.28 -16.40 -5.10
C PHE A 137 5.25 -15.34 -4.71
N ILE A 138 5.14 -15.08 -3.41
CA ILE A 138 4.30 -14.06 -2.82
C ILE A 138 5.20 -13.15 -2.00
N LEU A 139 5.22 -11.86 -2.31
CA LEU A 139 5.89 -10.85 -1.48
C LEU A 139 4.86 -9.96 -0.82
N ILE A 140 4.96 -9.83 0.48
CA ILE A 140 4.11 -8.99 1.32
C ILE A 140 4.99 -7.88 1.89
N ASP A 141 4.50 -6.64 1.81
CA ASP A 141 5.17 -5.45 2.31
C ASP A 141 5.02 -5.26 3.84
N PRO A 142 5.67 -4.25 4.44
CA PRO A 142 5.55 -3.96 5.87
C PRO A 142 4.13 -3.60 6.35
N ASP A 143 3.28 -3.11 5.45
CA ASP A 143 1.89 -2.75 5.74
C ASP A 143 0.94 -3.97 5.64
N GLY A 144 1.49 -5.15 5.34
CA GLY A 144 0.74 -6.39 5.21
C GLY A 144 -0.01 -6.51 3.88
N ARG A 145 0.38 -5.78 2.83
CA ARG A 145 -0.21 -5.87 1.49
C ARG A 145 0.60 -6.76 0.58
N VAL A 146 -0.07 -7.50 -0.29
CA VAL A 146 0.57 -8.33 -1.32
C VAL A 146 1.07 -7.43 -2.45
N VAL A 147 2.39 -7.28 -2.57
CA VAL A 147 3.03 -6.42 -3.58
C VAL A 147 3.62 -7.20 -4.75
N TYR A 148 3.75 -8.52 -4.63
CA TYR A 148 4.12 -9.43 -5.71
C TYR A 148 3.44 -10.78 -5.52
N ASN A 149 2.95 -11.38 -6.60
CA ASN A 149 2.25 -12.66 -6.55
C ASN A 149 2.28 -13.31 -7.95
N HIS A 150 3.32 -14.13 -8.23
CA HIS A 150 3.55 -14.66 -9.58
C HIS A 150 4.47 -15.91 -9.59
N PHE A 151 4.50 -16.62 -10.74
CA PHE A 151 5.29 -17.85 -10.98
C PHE A 151 6.80 -17.73 -10.80
N ARG A 152 7.40 -16.60 -11.07
CA ARG A 152 8.86 -16.44 -11.10
C ARG A 152 9.25 -15.11 -10.52
N ILE A 153 10.41 -15.08 -9.86
CA ILE A 153 11.08 -13.85 -9.48
C ILE A 153 12.40 -13.72 -10.23
N ASP A 154 12.77 -12.50 -10.54
CA ASP A 154 14.16 -12.14 -10.86
C ASP A 154 14.84 -11.86 -9.52
N ALA A 155 15.55 -12.87 -9.00
CA ALA A 155 16.17 -12.79 -7.68
C ALA A 155 17.16 -11.63 -7.53
N ASP A 156 17.90 -11.29 -8.59
CA ASP A 156 18.88 -10.20 -8.56
C ASP A 156 18.23 -8.83 -8.49
N LYS A 157 17.15 -8.63 -9.26
CA LYS A 157 16.38 -7.40 -9.19
C LYS A 157 15.68 -7.27 -7.85
N LEU A 158 15.10 -8.35 -7.33
CA LEU A 158 14.45 -8.34 -6.03
C LEU A 158 15.43 -8.03 -4.91
N VAL A 159 16.60 -8.67 -4.89
CA VAL A 159 17.68 -8.39 -3.92
C VAL A 159 18.11 -6.93 -4.00
N THR A 160 18.36 -6.42 -5.21
CA THR A 160 18.78 -5.02 -5.42
C THR A 160 17.70 -4.05 -4.88
N PHE A 161 16.45 -4.31 -5.19
CA PHE A 161 15.32 -3.50 -4.74
C PHE A 161 15.19 -3.50 -3.21
N LEU A 162 15.15 -4.70 -2.59
CA LEU A 162 14.99 -4.83 -1.14
C LEU A 162 16.22 -4.30 -0.37
N LYS A 163 17.44 -4.49 -0.88
CA LYS A 163 18.65 -3.91 -0.28
C LYS A 163 18.66 -2.39 -0.33
N ARG A 164 18.14 -1.79 -1.39
CA ARG A 164 17.95 -0.35 -1.43
C ARG A 164 17.02 0.11 -0.31
N LEU A 165 15.86 -0.55 -0.15
CA LEU A 165 14.89 -0.24 0.91
C LEU A 165 15.42 -0.52 2.32
N GLU A 166 16.25 -1.56 2.49
CA GLU A 166 16.91 -1.87 3.78
C GLU A 166 17.87 -0.75 4.21
N ASN A 167 18.58 -0.16 3.23
CA ASN A 167 19.56 0.90 3.46
C ASN A 167 18.94 2.32 3.40
N GLU A 168 17.71 2.46 2.93
CA GLU A 168 17.02 3.74 3.06
C GLU A 168 16.79 4.01 4.56
N PRO A 169 17.15 5.22 5.04
CA PRO A 169 16.81 5.57 6.43
C PRO A 169 15.32 5.34 6.63
N ALA A 170 14.96 4.69 7.74
CA ALA A 170 13.56 4.51 8.08
C ALA A 170 12.86 5.87 7.93
N ALA A 171 11.78 5.90 7.14
CA ALA A 171 11.00 7.12 7.06
C ALA A 171 10.66 7.54 8.49
N PRO A 172 10.82 8.82 8.84
CA PRO A 172 10.48 9.25 10.18
C PRO A 172 9.04 8.81 10.47
N GLU A 173 8.81 8.24 11.65
CA GLU A 173 7.45 7.97 12.11
C GLU A 173 6.64 9.26 11.95
N PRO A 174 5.40 9.21 11.46
CA PRO A 174 4.57 10.40 11.39
C PRO A 174 4.49 11.00 12.80
N GLY A 175 4.85 12.28 12.93
CA GLY A 175 4.77 12.98 14.21
C GLY A 175 3.35 12.87 14.80
N PRO A 176 3.19 13.06 16.12
CA PRO A 176 1.89 12.92 16.78
C PRO A 176 0.80 13.83 16.17
N ASP A 177 1.22 14.91 15.50
CA ASP A 177 0.34 15.87 14.86
C ASP A 177 0.14 15.61 13.35
N MET A 178 0.66 14.49 12.81
CA MET A 178 0.50 14.14 11.41
C MET A 178 -0.62 13.11 11.22
N LEU A 179 -1.57 13.43 10.34
CA LEU A 179 -2.56 12.45 9.91
C LEU A 179 -1.91 11.34 9.08
N THR A 180 -2.36 10.12 9.33
CA THR A 180 -2.12 8.94 8.48
C THR A 180 -3.42 8.54 7.79
N TRP A 181 -3.39 7.60 6.83
CA TRP A 181 -4.61 7.11 6.19
C TRP A 181 -5.66 6.59 7.19
N LYS A 182 -5.22 5.87 8.22
CA LYS A 182 -6.09 5.42 9.32
C LYS A 182 -6.76 6.59 10.04
N GLY A 183 -6.03 7.66 10.30
CA GLY A 183 -6.57 8.90 10.90
C GLY A 183 -7.57 9.60 9.97
N VAL A 184 -7.28 9.65 8.68
CA VAL A 184 -8.21 10.20 7.66
C VAL A 184 -9.54 9.43 7.65
N ILE A 185 -9.50 8.10 7.60
CA ILE A 185 -10.71 7.26 7.62
C ILE A 185 -11.49 7.47 8.92
N GLN A 186 -10.81 7.53 10.06
CA GLN A 186 -11.46 7.80 11.35
C GLN A 186 -12.19 9.15 11.35
N LEU A 187 -11.58 10.21 10.80
CA LEU A 187 -12.23 11.53 10.70
C LEU A 187 -13.46 11.51 9.78
N VAL A 188 -13.42 10.74 8.69
CA VAL A 188 -14.58 10.55 7.81
C VAL A 188 -15.73 9.85 8.55
N GLU A 189 -15.43 8.85 9.37
CA GLU A 189 -16.43 8.06 10.12
C GLU A 189 -16.99 8.80 11.34
N THR A 190 -16.15 9.49 12.10
CA THR A 190 -16.51 10.11 13.39
C THR A 190 -16.83 11.60 13.27
N GLY A 191 -16.54 12.20 12.13
CA GLY A 191 -16.62 13.64 11.91
C GLY A 191 -15.32 14.38 12.29
N ASN A 192 -15.09 15.50 11.63
CA ASN A 192 -13.94 16.35 11.89
C ASN A 192 -14.22 17.27 13.10
N PRO A 193 -13.17 17.68 13.86
CA PRO A 193 -13.32 18.67 14.92
C PRO A 193 -13.94 19.96 14.39
N THR A 194 -14.87 20.54 15.13
CA THR A 194 -15.43 21.84 14.75
C THR A 194 -14.41 22.95 15.04
N PRO A 195 -14.03 23.76 14.04
CA PRO A 195 -13.10 24.85 14.27
C PRO A 195 -13.70 25.90 15.19
N PRO A 196 -12.88 26.59 16.00
CA PRO A 196 -13.35 27.60 16.96
C PRO A 196 -14.04 28.78 16.28
N ARG A 197 -13.78 29.00 14.98
CA ARG A 197 -14.40 30.04 14.16
C ARG A 197 -14.49 29.59 12.70
N ARG A 198 -15.72 29.60 12.14
CA ARG A 198 -15.94 29.41 10.69
C ARG A 198 -16.13 30.77 10.00
N VAL A 199 -15.66 30.84 8.75
CA VAL A 199 -15.96 31.96 7.85
C VAL A 199 -17.19 31.56 7.04
N GLU A 200 -18.34 32.14 7.39
CA GLU A 200 -19.60 31.93 6.71
C GLU A 200 -19.94 33.11 5.81
N ARG A 201 -20.29 32.84 4.57
CA ARG A 201 -20.77 33.80 3.57
C ARG A 201 -21.79 33.11 2.67
N SER A 202 -22.71 33.90 2.14
CA SER A 202 -23.64 33.45 1.11
C SER A 202 -22.92 33.12 -0.20
N GLU A 203 -23.54 32.32 -1.06
CA GLU A 203 -23.00 32.04 -2.40
C GLU A 203 -22.81 33.31 -3.23
N ALA A 204 -23.72 34.30 -3.09
CA ALA A 204 -23.61 35.59 -3.79
C ALA A 204 -22.37 36.40 -3.35
N GLU A 205 -22.04 36.37 -2.05
CA GLU A 205 -20.85 37.05 -1.53
C GLU A 205 -19.58 36.31 -2.00
N TRP A 206 -19.58 34.96 -2.02
CA TRP A 206 -18.47 34.21 -2.59
C TRP A 206 -18.31 34.48 -4.09
N ALA A 207 -19.40 34.52 -4.84
CA ALA A 207 -19.35 34.82 -6.28
C ALA A 207 -18.82 36.23 -6.60
N GLN A 208 -18.99 37.22 -5.70
CA GLN A 208 -18.42 38.53 -5.85
C GLN A 208 -16.91 38.58 -5.55
N GLN A 209 -16.44 37.73 -4.65
CA GLN A 209 -15.05 37.68 -4.22
C GLN A 209 -14.15 36.84 -5.12
N LEU A 210 -14.68 35.74 -5.67
CA LEU A 210 -13.94 34.72 -6.39
C LEU A 210 -14.07 34.92 -7.91
N THR A 211 -13.05 34.50 -8.64
CA THR A 211 -13.20 34.36 -10.09
C THR A 211 -14.24 33.25 -10.41
N PRO A 212 -14.86 33.26 -11.60
CA PRO A 212 -15.82 32.22 -11.97
C PRO A 212 -15.25 30.80 -11.82
N GLU A 213 -13.97 30.57 -12.17
CA GLU A 213 -13.32 29.28 -12.04
C GLU A 213 -13.06 28.91 -10.58
N GLN A 214 -12.59 29.83 -9.74
CA GLN A 214 -12.43 29.61 -8.31
C GLN A 214 -13.77 29.27 -7.65
N PHE A 215 -14.83 30.00 -7.98
CA PHE A 215 -16.17 29.74 -7.47
C PHE A 215 -16.67 28.35 -7.89
N ARG A 216 -16.54 28.00 -9.17
CA ARG A 216 -16.92 26.68 -9.70
C ARG A 216 -16.22 25.54 -8.95
N ILE A 217 -14.92 25.68 -8.67
CA ILE A 217 -14.14 24.65 -8.00
C ILE A 217 -14.44 24.63 -6.51
N THR A 218 -14.36 25.76 -5.83
CA THR A 218 -14.41 25.79 -4.36
C THR A 218 -15.82 25.72 -3.78
N ARG A 219 -16.83 26.21 -4.51
CA ARG A 219 -18.21 26.28 -4.01
C ARG A 219 -19.17 25.30 -4.69
N LEU A 220 -18.91 24.97 -5.97
CA LEU A 220 -19.71 24.00 -6.72
C LEU A 220 -19.00 22.62 -6.85
N LYS A 221 -17.93 22.40 -6.07
CA LYS A 221 -17.18 21.12 -6.02
C LYS A 221 -16.68 20.67 -7.40
N GLY A 222 -16.24 21.62 -8.23
CA GLY A 222 -15.66 21.31 -9.53
C GLY A 222 -14.22 20.82 -9.43
N THR A 223 -13.71 20.27 -10.53
CA THR A 223 -12.30 19.91 -10.70
C THR A 223 -11.74 20.65 -11.92
N GLU A 224 -10.55 21.23 -11.78
CA GLU A 224 -9.82 21.82 -12.91
C GLU A 224 -9.19 20.74 -13.79
N ARG A 225 -8.80 21.08 -15.02
CA ARG A 225 -8.09 20.13 -15.90
C ARG A 225 -6.69 19.89 -15.37
N ALA A 226 -6.23 18.63 -15.49
CA ALA A 226 -4.84 18.30 -15.17
C ALA A 226 -3.87 19.17 -15.98
N HIS A 227 -2.78 19.60 -15.36
CA HIS A 227 -1.75 20.47 -15.94
C HIS A 227 -2.26 21.86 -16.43
N SER A 228 -3.42 22.33 -15.92
CA SER A 228 -3.97 23.64 -16.28
C SER A 228 -3.26 24.83 -15.64
N SER A 229 -2.42 24.57 -14.65
CA SER A 229 -1.72 25.62 -13.88
C SER A 229 -0.23 25.30 -13.72
N SER A 230 0.62 26.32 -13.79
CA SER A 230 2.04 26.23 -13.45
C SER A 230 2.27 25.92 -11.96
N MET A 231 1.26 26.02 -11.12
CA MET A 231 1.36 25.71 -9.70
C MET A 231 1.68 24.24 -9.44
N CYS A 232 1.40 23.33 -10.38
CA CYS A 232 1.79 21.92 -10.29
C CYS A 232 3.30 21.75 -10.14
N THR A 233 4.08 22.54 -10.90
CA THR A 233 5.55 22.47 -10.96
C THR A 233 6.25 23.59 -10.19
N LEU A 234 5.50 24.48 -9.54
CA LEU A 234 6.04 25.56 -8.74
C LEU A 234 6.41 25.09 -7.33
N PHE A 235 7.68 25.11 -6.97
CA PHE A 235 8.22 24.70 -5.66
C PHE A 235 8.87 25.87 -4.88
N SER A 236 8.39 27.08 -5.05
CA SER A 236 8.87 28.23 -4.28
C SER A 236 8.51 28.08 -2.80
N PRO A 237 9.41 28.45 -1.86
CA PRO A 237 9.12 28.46 -0.43
C PRO A 237 7.92 29.32 -0.07
N GLY A 238 7.12 28.87 0.89
CA GLY A 238 5.96 29.61 1.37
C GLY A 238 4.80 28.73 1.84
N ILE A 239 3.68 29.39 2.10
CA ILE A 239 2.45 28.77 2.58
C ILE A 239 1.38 28.85 1.50
N TYR A 240 0.75 27.72 1.18
CA TYR A 240 -0.43 27.66 0.33
C TYR A 240 -1.69 27.93 1.16
N ARG A 241 -2.40 29.01 0.82
CA ARG A 241 -3.60 29.47 1.53
C ARG A 241 -4.87 29.23 0.72
N CYS A 242 -5.98 29.06 1.41
CA CYS A 242 -7.30 29.00 0.82
C CYS A 242 -7.61 30.31 0.05
N VAL A 243 -8.02 30.23 -1.21
CA VAL A 243 -8.41 31.41 -2.00
C VAL A 243 -9.66 32.09 -1.46
N CYS A 244 -10.55 31.34 -0.79
CA CYS A 244 -11.79 31.85 -0.25
C CYS A 244 -11.57 32.67 1.03
N CYS A 245 -10.93 32.09 2.06
CA CYS A 245 -10.85 32.72 3.38
C CYS A 245 -9.43 33.10 3.83
N GLY A 246 -8.39 32.71 3.08
CA GLY A 246 -7.00 33.02 3.42
C GLY A 246 -6.38 32.09 4.47
N ALA A 247 -7.11 31.08 4.98
CA ALA A 247 -6.58 30.14 5.96
C ALA A 247 -5.34 29.41 5.40
N PRO A 248 -4.30 29.16 6.22
CA PRO A 248 -3.16 28.34 5.82
C PRO A 248 -3.64 26.90 5.61
N LEU A 249 -3.20 26.23 4.54
CA LEU A 249 -3.63 24.87 4.21
C LEU A 249 -2.46 23.91 4.11
N PHE A 250 -1.42 24.30 3.35
CA PHE A 250 -0.26 23.46 3.09
C PHE A 250 1.02 24.27 3.11
N ARG A 251 2.17 23.63 3.38
CA ARG A 251 3.49 24.24 3.30
C ARG A 251 4.21 23.76 2.04
N SER A 252 5.06 24.62 1.48
CA SER A 252 5.87 24.26 0.30
C SER A 252 6.79 23.07 0.54
N GLU A 253 7.29 22.88 1.77
CA GLU A 253 8.14 21.76 2.17
C GLU A 253 7.42 20.42 2.16
N HIS A 254 6.07 20.42 2.24
CA HIS A 254 5.24 19.22 2.15
C HIS A 254 4.81 18.90 0.72
N LYS A 255 5.18 19.74 -0.25
CA LYS A 255 4.81 19.57 -1.65
C LYS A 255 5.76 18.63 -2.36
N PHE A 256 5.21 17.75 -3.22
CA PHE A 256 5.98 16.87 -4.07
C PHE A 256 5.38 16.76 -5.47
N ASP A 257 6.16 16.30 -6.43
CA ASP A 257 5.68 16.01 -7.78
C ASP A 257 5.11 14.58 -7.83
N ALA A 258 3.79 14.49 -7.93
CA ALA A 258 3.07 13.23 -8.07
C ALA A 258 2.85 12.83 -9.54
N GLY A 259 3.24 13.67 -10.52
CA GLY A 259 3.01 13.44 -11.94
C GLY A 259 1.53 13.47 -12.36
N CYS A 260 0.61 13.76 -11.43
CA CYS A 260 -0.84 13.70 -11.68
C CYS A 260 -1.44 14.94 -12.34
N GLY A 261 -0.67 16.04 -12.44
CA GLY A 261 -1.10 17.30 -13.05
C GLY A 261 -1.84 18.27 -12.12
N TRP A 262 -1.84 18.00 -10.82
CA TRP A 262 -2.33 18.89 -9.76
C TRP A 262 -1.29 19.05 -8.66
N PRO A 263 -1.26 20.21 -7.94
CA PRO A 263 -0.45 20.37 -6.74
C PRO A 263 -0.70 19.23 -5.75
N SER A 264 0.37 18.57 -5.32
CA SER A 264 0.29 17.43 -4.41
C SER A 264 1.12 17.66 -3.16
N PHE A 265 0.54 17.33 -1.99
CA PHE A 265 1.16 17.49 -0.69
C PHE A 265 1.02 16.21 0.12
N TRP A 266 2.03 15.87 0.94
CA TRP A 266 1.97 14.65 1.76
C TRP A 266 1.37 14.89 3.16
N THR A 267 1.20 16.15 3.59
CA THR A 267 0.48 16.52 4.83
C THR A 267 -0.06 17.94 4.72
N ALA A 268 -1.05 18.29 5.53
CA ALA A 268 -1.51 19.65 5.74
C ALA A 268 -0.49 20.49 6.52
N ALA A 269 -0.65 21.82 6.54
CA ALA A 269 0.20 22.71 7.33
C ALA A 269 0.03 22.46 8.83
N GLU A 270 -1.20 22.21 9.25
CA GLU A 270 -1.60 21.74 10.58
C GLU A 270 -2.77 20.76 10.38
N PRO A 271 -2.95 19.74 11.25
CA PRO A 271 -4.02 18.75 11.10
C PRO A 271 -5.42 19.35 10.96
N ASP A 272 -5.68 20.42 11.72
CA ASP A 272 -6.98 21.09 11.80
C ASP A 272 -7.20 22.15 10.68
N ASN A 273 -6.32 22.24 9.69
CA ASN A 273 -6.50 23.19 8.60
C ASN A 273 -7.38 22.66 7.47
N VAL A 274 -7.53 21.37 7.40
CA VAL A 274 -8.36 20.69 6.40
C VAL A 274 -9.38 19.76 7.08
N GLU A 275 -10.53 19.64 6.44
CA GLU A 275 -11.61 18.73 6.81
C GLU A 275 -11.70 17.64 5.75
N THR A 276 -11.99 16.41 6.15
CA THR A 276 -12.19 15.28 5.24
C THR A 276 -13.63 14.79 5.27
N ALA A 277 -14.18 14.48 4.09
CA ALA A 277 -15.54 13.98 3.94
C ALA A 277 -15.60 12.89 2.86
N GLU A 278 -16.60 12.02 2.96
CA GLU A 278 -16.86 11.04 1.92
C GLU A 278 -17.44 11.71 0.66
N ASP A 279 -16.87 11.40 -0.51
CA ASP A 279 -17.39 11.81 -1.83
C ASP A 279 -17.79 10.58 -2.64
N ARG A 280 -19.08 10.45 -2.91
CA ARG A 280 -19.66 9.38 -3.76
C ARG A 280 -20.02 9.84 -5.15
N SER A 281 -19.54 11.00 -5.58
CA SER A 281 -19.80 11.51 -6.92
C SER A 281 -19.09 10.69 -8.01
N HIS A 282 -19.56 10.79 -9.23
CA HIS A 282 -18.96 10.15 -10.42
C HIS A 282 -18.80 8.63 -10.31
N PHE A 283 -19.69 7.94 -9.55
CA PHE A 283 -19.64 6.48 -9.32
C PHE A 283 -18.33 6.00 -8.68
N MET A 284 -17.62 6.88 -7.97
CA MET A 284 -16.40 6.57 -7.23
C MET A 284 -16.59 6.87 -5.74
N LEU A 285 -15.92 6.07 -4.90
CA LEU A 285 -15.80 6.37 -3.47
C LEU A 285 -14.43 7.00 -3.25
N ARG A 286 -14.42 8.28 -2.84
CA ARG A 286 -13.19 9.05 -2.61
C ARG A 286 -13.31 9.83 -1.30
N THR A 287 -12.18 10.29 -0.77
CA THR A 287 -12.15 11.19 0.37
C THR A 287 -11.91 12.62 -0.10
N GLU A 288 -12.96 13.45 -0.01
CA GLU A 288 -12.90 14.88 -0.31
C GLU A 288 -12.10 15.64 0.74
N VAL A 289 -11.37 16.65 0.32
CA VAL A 289 -10.64 17.57 1.21
C VAL A 289 -11.26 18.95 1.10
N LEU A 290 -11.62 19.50 2.24
CA LEU A 290 -12.27 20.79 2.40
C LEU A 290 -11.40 21.72 3.26
N CYS A 291 -11.53 23.03 3.08
CA CYS A 291 -10.96 24.00 4.00
C CYS A 291 -11.75 24.00 5.31
N GLN A 292 -11.11 23.68 6.44
CA GLN A 292 -11.73 23.62 7.77
C GLN A 292 -12.44 24.93 8.14
N GLN A 293 -11.89 26.11 7.72
CA GLN A 293 -12.41 27.42 8.12
C GLN A 293 -13.67 27.85 7.34
N CYS A 294 -13.81 27.48 6.06
CA CYS A 294 -14.90 27.99 5.22
C CYS A 294 -15.61 26.93 4.39
N GLY A 295 -15.26 25.66 4.53
CA GLY A 295 -15.85 24.53 3.79
C GLY A 295 -15.60 24.57 2.27
N ALA A 296 -14.60 25.33 1.79
CA ALA A 296 -14.26 25.36 0.37
C ALA A 296 -13.73 24.00 -0.08
N HIS A 297 -14.25 23.45 -1.19
CA HIS A 297 -13.70 22.27 -1.81
C HIS A 297 -12.27 22.54 -2.29
N LEU A 298 -11.32 21.70 -1.89
CA LEU A 298 -9.92 21.80 -2.25
C LEU A 298 -9.49 20.75 -3.27
N GLY A 299 -9.96 19.51 -3.09
CA GLY A 299 -9.56 18.36 -3.88
C GLY A 299 -9.88 17.07 -3.14
N HIS A 300 -8.99 16.07 -3.25
CA HIS A 300 -9.15 14.77 -2.63
C HIS A 300 -7.84 14.29 -2.01
N VAL A 301 -7.92 13.38 -1.03
CA VAL A 301 -6.76 12.71 -0.45
C VAL A 301 -6.78 11.22 -0.78
N PHE A 302 -5.59 10.67 -1.03
CA PHE A 302 -5.34 9.28 -1.41
C PHE A 302 -4.24 8.68 -0.53
N GLU A 303 -4.18 7.34 -0.46
CA GLU A 303 -3.19 6.57 0.33
C GLU A 303 -1.92 6.19 -0.46
N ASP A 304 -1.66 6.87 -1.56
CA ASP A 304 -0.55 6.61 -2.48
C ASP A 304 0.54 7.71 -2.44
N GLY A 305 0.62 8.44 -1.34
CA GLY A 305 1.61 9.48 -1.11
C GLY A 305 2.94 8.96 -0.55
N PRO A 306 3.95 9.85 -0.45
CA PRO A 306 5.24 9.49 0.14
C PRO A 306 5.16 9.41 1.66
N GLN A 307 6.14 8.74 2.24
CA GLN A 307 6.35 8.77 3.68
C GLN A 307 6.70 10.20 4.16
N PRO A 308 6.41 10.57 5.43
CA PRO A 308 6.03 9.67 6.54
C PRO A 308 4.54 9.32 6.64
N THR A 309 3.66 10.07 5.99
CA THR A 309 2.19 9.90 6.16
C THR A 309 1.58 8.86 5.26
N GLY A 310 2.20 8.58 4.09
CA GLY A 310 1.59 7.77 3.03
C GLY A 310 0.45 8.48 2.30
N LEU A 311 0.16 9.76 2.62
CA LEU A 311 -0.95 10.51 2.07
C LEU A 311 -0.53 11.36 0.86
N ARG A 312 -1.43 11.45 -0.13
CA ARG A 312 -1.35 12.41 -1.22
C ARG A 312 -2.61 13.26 -1.26
N TYR A 313 -2.48 14.50 -0.80
CA TYR A 313 -3.48 15.54 -0.97
C TYR A 313 -3.36 16.10 -2.38
N CYS A 314 -4.26 15.72 -3.28
CA CYS A 314 -4.32 16.17 -4.67
C CYS A 314 -5.26 17.37 -4.74
N ILE A 315 -4.70 18.56 -4.89
CA ILE A 315 -5.40 19.83 -4.63
C ILE A 315 -5.55 20.64 -5.91
N ASN A 316 -6.74 21.18 -6.17
CA ASN A 316 -6.97 22.09 -7.29
C ASN A 316 -6.16 23.38 -7.12
N SER A 317 -5.40 23.76 -8.13
CA SER A 317 -4.60 24.99 -8.12
C SER A 317 -5.49 26.23 -7.90
N ALA A 318 -6.69 26.24 -8.49
CA ALA A 318 -7.64 27.33 -8.36
C ALA A 318 -8.23 27.48 -6.95
N SER A 319 -8.09 26.47 -6.07
CA SER A 319 -8.58 26.53 -4.68
C SER A 319 -7.55 27.10 -3.70
N ILE A 320 -6.28 27.24 -4.12
CA ILE A 320 -5.16 27.67 -3.27
C ILE A 320 -4.39 28.85 -3.91
N LYS A 321 -3.71 29.60 -3.09
CA LYS A 321 -2.74 30.64 -3.50
C LYS A 321 -1.46 30.49 -2.69
N LEU A 322 -0.30 30.63 -3.34
CA LEU A 322 0.99 30.66 -2.65
C LEU A 322 1.27 32.05 -2.10
N GLU A 323 1.46 32.14 -0.80
CA GLU A 323 2.08 33.28 -0.12
C GLU A 323 3.54 32.90 0.11
N LYS A 324 4.45 33.57 -0.63
CA LYS A 324 5.88 33.30 -0.54
C LYS A 324 6.42 33.81 0.80
N ASP A 325 7.41 33.09 1.34
CA ASP A 325 8.17 33.58 2.48
C ASP A 325 8.87 34.89 2.10
N ALA A 326 9.01 35.78 3.08
CA ALA A 326 9.78 37.04 2.88
C ALA A 326 11.26 36.67 2.66
N GLU A 327 11.89 37.28 1.66
CA GLU A 327 13.33 37.15 1.37
C GLU A 327 14.17 37.72 2.53
#